data_fa873f078005065ca9b31d6ae01e9e3c
#
_entry.id   fa873f078005065ca9b31d6ae01e9e3c
#
_cell.length_a   1.000
_cell.length_b   1.000
_cell.length_c   1.000
_cell.angle_alpha   90.00
_cell.angle_beta   90.00
_cell.angle_gamma   90.00
#
_symmetry.space_group_name_H-M   'P 1'
#
loop_
_entity.id
_entity.type
_entity.pdbx_description
1 polymer ?
#
loop_
_entity_poly.entity_id
_entity_poly.type
_entity_poly.pdbx_seq_one_letter_code
_entity_poly.pdbx_strand_id
1 'polypeptide(L)'
;FKGADVPYGTDVQDSIATPAVATPYDSTAMSDVLSPGNPDVKTVYYRRNRQDKYKVTVYDAQLAGAFVSADTFNNFVNMIINTLTSGDNIDEFKLMKGLVGQAINDGNINSTTIQNGDDHEAFAKTLITDSRAKFLQFQFPSVNYNCYKKMADAAGVEGATSLTTWTTPDRISILVRADVAAYTDVEVLAKAFNMNKAEFMGRQVIVDSFGDTGNAAKTLAVIADNTMIRSHDNRYQMAETPYNAATLSRTYFLHHWETMAVSPFANAWAFIEG
;
A
#
# COMPACT_ATOMS: atom_id res chain seq x y z
N PHE A 1 0.00 2.35 6.23
CA PHE A 1 -1.04 1.95 5.26
C PHE A 1 -2.25 1.27 5.92
N LYS A 2 -2.14 0.78 7.16
CA LYS A 2 -3.20 0.03 7.84
C LYS A 2 -4.31 0.98 8.34
N GLY A 3 -5.54 0.68 7.94
CA GLY A 3 -6.75 1.40 8.35
C GLY A 3 -7.40 0.79 9.60
N ALA A 4 -8.58 1.27 9.96
CA ALA A 4 -9.36 0.71 11.07
C ALA A 4 -9.85 -0.71 10.74
N ASP A 5 -10.01 -1.55 11.77
CA ASP A 5 -10.55 -2.89 11.64
C ASP A 5 -11.99 -2.85 11.09
N VAL A 6 -12.30 -3.79 10.22
CA VAL A 6 -13.62 -3.88 9.57
C VAL A 6 -14.32 -5.17 10.00
N PRO A 7 -15.58 -5.12 10.45
CA PRO A 7 -16.31 -6.30 10.90
C PRO A 7 -16.35 -7.40 9.83
N TYR A 8 -16.35 -8.65 10.28
CA TYR A 8 -16.49 -9.81 9.41
C TYR A 8 -17.78 -9.72 8.58
N GLY A 9 -17.64 -9.91 7.26
CA GLY A 9 -18.78 -9.93 6.33
C GLY A 9 -19.15 -8.57 5.73
N THR A 10 -18.42 -7.49 6.08
CA THR A 10 -18.61 -6.18 5.45
C THR A 10 -17.50 -5.88 4.44
N ASP A 11 -17.86 -5.20 3.36
CA ASP A 11 -16.92 -4.67 2.38
C ASP A 11 -16.34 -3.33 2.89
N VAL A 12 -15.09 -3.04 2.57
CA VAL A 12 -14.45 -1.76 2.86
C VAL A 12 -14.91 -0.74 1.83
N GLN A 13 -15.49 0.36 2.28
CA GLN A 13 -15.91 1.46 1.43
C GLN A 13 -14.80 2.53 1.37
N ASP A 14 -14.38 2.90 0.17
CA ASP A 14 -13.52 4.04 -0.09
C ASP A 14 -14.31 5.05 -0.92
N SER A 15 -14.44 6.29 -0.43
CA SER A 15 -15.24 7.32 -1.07
C SER A 15 -14.52 8.65 -1.10
N ILE A 16 -14.68 9.38 -2.20
CA ILE A 16 -14.15 10.73 -2.38
C ILE A 16 -15.20 11.61 -3.02
N ALA A 17 -15.32 12.85 -2.56
CA ALA A 17 -16.15 13.86 -3.19
C ALA A 17 -15.30 14.73 -4.13
N THR A 18 -15.81 15.01 -5.32
CA THR A 18 -15.19 15.98 -6.23
C THR A 18 -15.32 17.39 -5.66
N PRO A 19 -14.32 18.26 -5.84
CA PRO A 19 -14.42 19.66 -5.43
C PRO A 19 -15.60 20.35 -6.12
N ALA A 20 -16.32 21.20 -5.37
CA ALA A 20 -17.39 22.01 -5.94
C ALA A 20 -16.84 22.99 -6.98
N VAL A 21 -17.58 23.17 -8.08
CA VAL A 21 -17.24 24.14 -9.12
C VAL A 21 -17.94 25.47 -8.81
N ALA A 22 -17.18 26.56 -8.85
CA ALA A 22 -17.74 27.89 -8.63
C ALA A 22 -18.66 28.27 -9.81
N THR A 23 -19.86 28.76 -9.50
CA THR A 23 -20.76 29.42 -10.45
C THR A 23 -20.64 30.93 -10.33
N PRO A 24 -20.69 31.69 -11.44
CA PRO A 24 -20.68 33.13 -11.37
C PRO A 24 -21.89 33.66 -10.52
N TYR A 25 -21.61 34.63 -9.66
CA TYR A 25 -22.68 35.27 -8.90
C TYR A 25 -23.51 36.16 -9.84
N ASP A 26 -24.79 35.86 -9.94
CA ASP A 26 -25.78 36.71 -10.64
C ASP A 26 -26.91 37.12 -9.67
N SER A 27 -26.93 38.40 -9.33
CA SER A 27 -27.94 38.95 -8.40
C SER A 27 -29.36 38.95 -8.97
N THR A 28 -29.52 38.72 -10.27
CA THR A 28 -30.82 38.70 -10.96
C THR A 28 -31.38 37.29 -11.14
N ALA A 29 -30.56 36.27 -11.04
CA ALA A 29 -30.93 34.86 -11.20
C ALA A 29 -31.44 34.24 -9.89
N MET A 30 -32.58 34.66 -9.40
CA MET A 30 -33.18 34.14 -8.16
C MET A 30 -33.51 32.64 -8.21
N SER A 31 -33.63 32.04 -9.38
CA SER A 31 -33.92 30.61 -9.57
C SER A 31 -32.78 29.71 -9.16
N ASP A 32 -31.54 30.20 -9.16
CA ASP A 32 -30.36 29.43 -8.83
C ASP A 32 -30.13 29.29 -7.32
N VAL A 33 -30.64 30.22 -6.52
CA VAL A 33 -30.48 30.24 -5.04
C VAL A 33 -31.16 29.06 -4.36
N LEU A 34 -32.21 28.51 -4.94
CA LEU A 34 -33.00 27.40 -4.39
C LEU A 34 -32.73 26.05 -5.09
N SER A 35 -31.90 26.02 -6.13
CA SER A 35 -31.56 24.79 -6.81
C SER A 35 -30.58 23.96 -5.95
N PRO A 36 -30.86 22.65 -5.73
CA PRO A 36 -29.96 21.81 -4.91
C PRO A 36 -28.65 21.53 -5.65
N GLY A 37 -27.53 21.88 -5.03
CA GLY A 37 -26.22 21.47 -5.49
C GLY A 37 -25.87 20.09 -4.93
N ASN A 38 -25.98 19.03 -5.72
CA ASN A 38 -25.64 17.69 -5.28
C ASN A 38 -24.14 17.48 -5.35
N PRO A 39 -23.49 16.98 -4.27
CA PRO A 39 -22.07 16.62 -4.34
C PRO A 39 -21.87 15.40 -5.26
N ASP A 40 -20.87 15.47 -6.14
CA ASP A 40 -20.46 14.32 -6.95
C ASP A 40 -19.51 13.44 -6.13
N VAL A 41 -20.03 12.32 -5.61
CA VAL A 41 -19.29 11.38 -4.77
C VAL A 41 -18.96 10.11 -5.56
N LYS A 42 -17.70 9.79 -5.61
CA LYS A 42 -17.19 8.53 -6.19
C LYS A 42 -16.95 7.54 -5.06
N THR A 43 -17.40 6.28 -5.25
CA THR A 43 -17.30 5.23 -4.23
C THR A 43 -16.82 3.93 -4.86
N VAL A 44 -15.89 3.27 -4.18
CA VAL A 44 -15.39 1.93 -4.53
C VAL A 44 -15.48 1.04 -3.30
N TYR A 45 -15.83 -0.23 -3.51
CA TYR A 45 -15.93 -1.23 -2.46
C TYR A 45 -14.87 -2.29 -2.65
N TYR A 46 -14.14 -2.63 -1.58
CA TYR A 46 -13.14 -3.69 -1.58
C TYR A 46 -13.64 -4.86 -0.75
N ARG A 47 -13.57 -6.05 -1.34
CA ARG A 47 -13.88 -7.31 -0.67
C ARG A 47 -12.63 -7.91 -0.07
N ARG A 48 -12.83 -8.68 1.01
CA ARG A 48 -11.77 -9.44 1.63
C ARG A 48 -11.10 -10.37 0.62
N ASN A 49 -9.78 -10.27 0.49
CA ASN A 49 -8.98 -11.03 -0.46
C ASN A 49 -7.89 -11.89 0.20
N ARG A 50 -7.73 -11.79 1.53
CA ARG A 50 -6.79 -12.61 2.30
C ARG A 50 -7.51 -13.32 3.45
N GLN A 51 -7.30 -14.66 3.58
CA GLN A 51 -7.83 -15.49 4.66
C GLN A 51 -6.79 -16.56 5.01
N ASP A 52 -5.77 -16.18 5.75
CA ASP A 52 -4.68 -17.07 6.08
C ASP A 52 -4.79 -17.61 7.51
N LYS A 53 -4.21 -18.77 7.71
CA LYS A 53 -3.96 -19.36 9.03
C LYS A 53 -2.53 -19.88 9.10
N TYR A 54 -1.83 -19.49 10.12
CA TYR A 54 -0.50 -19.98 10.46
C TYR A 54 -0.63 -20.99 11.58
N LYS A 55 0.16 -22.06 11.51
CA LYS A 55 0.04 -23.19 12.44
C LYS A 55 1.42 -23.59 12.97
N VAL A 56 1.52 -23.74 14.29
CA VAL A 56 2.67 -24.34 14.96
C VAL A 56 2.18 -25.40 15.94
N THR A 57 2.76 -26.60 15.88
CA THR A 57 2.47 -27.69 16.83
C THR A 57 3.64 -27.83 17.81
N VAL A 58 3.32 -27.88 19.08
CA VAL A 58 4.28 -28.05 20.20
C VAL A 58 4.07 -29.42 20.81
N TYR A 59 5.14 -30.18 20.90
CA TYR A 59 5.15 -31.50 21.53
C TYR A 59 5.62 -31.42 23.00
N ASP A 60 5.09 -32.29 23.86
CA ASP A 60 5.44 -32.32 25.29
C ASP A 60 6.95 -32.50 25.53
N ALA A 61 7.63 -33.24 24.65
CA ALA A 61 9.09 -33.41 24.73
C ALA A 61 9.85 -32.09 24.58
N GLN A 62 9.33 -31.17 23.74
CA GLN A 62 9.90 -29.82 23.57
C GLN A 62 9.61 -28.93 24.80
N LEU A 63 8.40 -29.07 25.35
CA LEU A 63 8.00 -28.36 26.57
C LEU A 63 8.84 -28.81 27.78
N ALA A 64 9.08 -30.09 27.93
CA ALA A 64 9.91 -30.61 29.01
C ALA A 64 11.31 -29.99 29.04
N GLY A 65 11.92 -29.75 27.87
CA GLY A 65 13.18 -29.02 27.74
C GLY A 65 13.08 -27.53 28.11
N ALA A 66 11.92 -26.91 27.91
CA ALA A 66 11.69 -25.50 28.22
C ALA A 66 11.38 -25.23 29.70
N PHE A 67 10.93 -26.24 30.47
CA PHE A 67 10.60 -26.12 31.89
C PHE A 67 11.83 -26.17 32.84
N VAL A 68 13.04 -26.10 32.34
CA VAL A 68 14.27 -26.08 33.17
C VAL A 68 14.36 -24.79 34.00
N SER A 69 13.86 -23.66 33.48
CA SER A 69 13.74 -22.40 34.23
C SER A 69 12.58 -21.56 33.68
N ALA A 70 12.10 -20.56 34.48
CA ALA A 70 11.08 -19.62 34.03
C ALA A 70 11.51 -18.85 32.76
N ASP A 71 12.79 -18.51 32.65
CA ASP A 71 13.34 -17.77 31.51
C ASP A 71 13.32 -18.62 30.23
N THR A 72 13.68 -19.91 30.34
CA THR A 72 13.62 -20.81 29.16
C THR A 72 12.22 -21.07 28.69
N PHE A 73 11.25 -21.15 29.62
CA PHE A 73 9.84 -21.26 29.27
C PHE A 73 9.31 -20.02 28.55
N ASN A 74 9.57 -18.83 29.09
CA ASN A 74 9.16 -17.57 28.47
C ASN A 74 9.78 -17.38 27.07
N ASN A 75 11.06 -17.72 26.93
CA ASN A 75 11.74 -17.67 25.62
C ASN A 75 11.11 -18.62 24.61
N PHE A 76 10.71 -19.82 25.04
CA PHE A 76 10.04 -20.79 24.19
C PHE A 76 8.66 -20.31 23.72
N VAL A 77 7.85 -19.76 24.64
CA VAL A 77 6.53 -19.17 24.28
C VAL A 77 6.69 -18.01 23.31
N ASN A 78 7.63 -17.11 23.58
CA ASN A 78 7.93 -16.00 22.67
C ASN A 78 8.42 -16.47 21.29
N MET A 79 9.21 -17.54 21.25
CA MET A 79 9.65 -18.13 19.97
C MET A 79 8.46 -18.63 19.15
N ILE A 80 7.48 -19.29 19.77
CA ILE A 80 6.27 -19.77 19.07
C ILE A 80 5.48 -18.60 18.52
N ILE A 81 5.20 -17.58 19.36
CA ILE A 81 4.46 -16.39 18.94
C ILE A 81 5.19 -15.70 17.80
N ASN A 82 6.51 -15.51 17.91
CA ASN A 82 7.31 -14.87 16.87
C ASN A 82 7.32 -15.67 15.56
N THR A 83 7.28 -17.00 15.62
CA THR A 83 7.20 -17.82 14.40
C THR A 83 5.89 -17.58 13.64
N LEU A 84 4.76 -17.52 14.35
CA LEU A 84 3.45 -17.26 13.75
C LEU A 84 3.35 -15.85 13.18
N THR A 85 3.75 -14.85 13.97
CA THR A 85 3.66 -13.44 13.56
C THR A 85 4.67 -13.07 12.47
N SER A 86 5.86 -13.65 12.48
CA SER A 86 6.86 -13.42 11.42
C SER A 86 6.42 -13.97 10.08
N GLY A 87 5.80 -15.17 10.07
CA GLY A 87 5.21 -15.73 8.86
C GLY A 87 4.13 -14.84 8.28
N ASP A 88 3.25 -14.34 9.15
CA ASP A 88 2.17 -13.43 8.78
C ASP A 88 2.69 -12.10 8.18
N ASN A 89 3.64 -11.45 8.87
CA ASN A 89 4.24 -10.19 8.41
C ASN A 89 4.95 -10.33 7.05
N ILE A 90 5.63 -11.47 6.81
CA ILE A 90 6.27 -11.75 5.52
C ILE A 90 5.23 -11.83 4.41
N ASP A 91 4.13 -12.55 4.63
CA ASP A 91 3.11 -12.74 3.61
C ASP A 91 2.27 -11.47 3.40
N GLU A 92 2.01 -10.67 4.44
CA GLU A 92 1.38 -9.34 4.32
C GLU A 92 2.25 -8.42 3.43
N PHE A 93 3.57 -8.38 3.68
CA PHE A 93 4.49 -7.59 2.86
C PHE A 93 4.53 -8.06 1.39
N LYS A 94 4.57 -9.38 1.15
CA LYS A 94 4.51 -9.95 -0.20
C LYS A 94 3.21 -9.58 -0.92
N LEU A 95 2.07 -9.66 -0.22
CA LEU A 95 0.78 -9.29 -0.79
C LEU A 95 0.73 -7.81 -1.15
N MET A 96 1.20 -6.93 -0.24
CA MET A 96 1.27 -5.49 -0.47
C MET A 96 2.06 -5.16 -1.75
N LYS A 97 3.28 -5.66 -1.86
CA LYS A 97 4.11 -5.39 -3.04
C LYS A 97 3.55 -6.02 -4.32
N GLY A 98 2.93 -7.21 -4.22
CA GLY A 98 2.27 -7.88 -5.32
C GLY A 98 1.08 -7.09 -5.88
N LEU A 99 0.27 -6.49 -5.01
CA LEU A 99 -0.85 -5.63 -5.40
C LEU A 99 -0.37 -4.36 -6.12
N VAL A 100 0.70 -3.73 -5.63
CA VAL A 100 1.32 -2.58 -6.31
C VAL A 100 1.85 -2.99 -7.68
N GLY A 101 2.57 -4.11 -7.77
CA GLY A 101 3.09 -4.66 -9.02
C GLY A 101 1.99 -5.00 -10.03
N GLN A 102 0.90 -5.61 -9.57
CA GLN A 102 -0.25 -5.89 -10.42
C GLN A 102 -0.90 -4.59 -10.92
N ALA A 103 -1.08 -3.59 -10.07
CA ALA A 103 -1.61 -2.29 -10.47
C ALA A 103 -0.74 -1.60 -11.53
N ILE A 104 0.59 -1.78 -11.49
CA ILE A 104 1.51 -1.30 -12.51
C ILE A 104 1.33 -2.07 -13.83
N ASN A 105 1.26 -3.40 -13.77
CA ASN A 105 1.08 -4.24 -14.96
C ASN A 105 -0.26 -4.00 -15.67
N ASP A 106 -1.32 -3.80 -14.90
CA ASP A 106 -2.65 -3.45 -15.41
C ASP A 106 -2.71 -2.00 -15.92
N GLY A 107 -1.62 -1.24 -15.69
CA GLY A 107 -1.52 0.18 -16.04
C GLY A 107 -2.44 1.06 -15.20
N ASN A 108 -2.88 0.62 -14.04
CA ASN A 108 -3.65 1.41 -13.07
C ASN A 108 -2.75 2.40 -12.32
N ILE A 109 -1.44 2.25 -12.39
CA ILE A 109 -0.47 3.26 -11.98
C ILE A 109 0.24 3.74 -13.24
N ASN A 110 0.16 5.04 -13.51
CA ASN A 110 0.86 5.64 -14.64
C ASN A 110 2.38 5.58 -14.43
N SER A 111 3.13 5.49 -15.52
CA SER A 111 4.58 5.30 -15.45
C SER A 111 5.37 6.18 -16.39
N THR A 112 6.63 6.39 -16.04
CA THR A 112 7.67 6.97 -16.93
C THR A 112 8.77 5.93 -17.09
N THR A 113 9.21 5.72 -18.32
CA THR A 113 10.35 4.86 -18.63
C THR A 113 11.64 5.68 -18.49
N ILE A 114 12.56 5.19 -17.67
CA ILE A 114 13.90 5.75 -17.52
C ILE A 114 14.85 4.84 -18.28
N GLN A 115 15.57 5.39 -19.24
CA GLN A 115 16.54 4.62 -20.02
C GLN A 115 17.73 4.27 -19.13
N ASN A 116 18.01 2.97 -19.03
CA ASN A 116 19.18 2.47 -18.34
C ASN A 116 20.35 2.51 -19.32
N GLY A 117 21.24 3.49 -19.13
CA GLY A 117 22.52 3.54 -19.85
C GLY A 117 23.63 2.90 -19.01
N ASP A 118 24.82 2.72 -19.63
CA ASP A 118 26.00 2.19 -18.93
C ASP A 118 26.51 3.12 -17.80
N ASP A 119 25.95 4.32 -17.70
CA ASP A 119 26.30 5.34 -16.68
C ASP A 119 25.27 5.33 -15.54
N HIS A 120 25.60 4.62 -14.47
CA HIS A 120 24.76 4.51 -13.26
C HIS A 120 24.54 5.86 -12.56
N GLU A 121 25.49 6.82 -12.66
CA GLU A 121 25.37 8.15 -12.05
C GLU A 121 24.32 8.98 -12.79
N ALA A 122 24.37 8.99 -14.12
CA ALA A 122 23.39 9.68 -14.96
C ALA A 122 22.00 9.10 -14.79
N PHE A 123 21.88 7.78 -14.69
CA PHE A 123 20.64 7.07 -14.42
C PHE A 123 20.03 7.47 -13.06
N ALA A 124 20.82 7.41 -11.98
CA ALA A 124 20.39 7.80 -10.64
C ALA A 124 19.95 9.28 -10.60
N LYS A 125 20.70 10.17 -11.26
CA LYS A 125 20.36 11.60 -11.35
C LYS A 125 19.05 11.84 -12.08
N THR A 126 18.78 11.12 -13.16
CA THR A 126 17.51 11.21 -13.89
C THR A 126 16.35 10.74 -13.02
N LEU A 127 16.48 9.58 -12.36
CA LEU A 127 15.46 9.05 -11.45
C LEU A 127 15.15 10.04 -10.32
N ILE A 128 16.16 10.63 -9.70
CA ILE A 128 16.00 11.62 -8.61
C ILE A 128 15.28 12.87 -9.13
N THR A 129 15.66 13.36 -10.31
CA THR A 129 15.07 14.56 -10.90
C THR A 129 13.61 14.35 -11.23
N ASP A 130 13.28 13.21 -11.86
CA ASP A 130 11.91 12.87 -12.23
C ASP A 130 11.03 12.58 -11.01
N SER A 131 11.59 11.90 -9.99
CA SER A 131 10.90 11.68 -8.73
C SER A 131 10.56 13.00 -8.02
N ARG A 132 11.50 13.96 -8.00
CA ARG A 132 11.28 15.31 -7.47
C ARG A 132 10.21 16.06 -8.26
N ALA A 133 10.25 15.96 -9.58
CA ALA A 133 9.24 16.61 -10.42
C ALA A 133 7.84 16.08 -10.10
N LYS A 134 7.68 14.74 -9.97
CA LYS A 134 6.40 14.14 -9.58
C LYS A 134 5.96 14.49 -8.17
N PHE A 135 6.88 14.53 -7.21
CA PHE A 135 6.60 14.98 -5.85
C PHE A 135 6.00 16.40 -5.81
N LEU A 136 6.58 17.33 -6.58
CA LEU A 136 6.07 18.70 -6.67
C LEU A 136 4.73 18.76 -7.42
N GLN A 137 4.59 18.00 -8.51
CA GLN A 137 3.38 17.96 -9.31
C GLN A 137 2.18 17.37 -8.56
N PHE A 138 2.37 16.42 -7.64
CA PHE A 138 1.30 15.84 -6.83
C PHE A 138 0.64 16.85 -5.89
N GLN A 139 1.31 17.94 -5.58
CA GLN A 139 0.78 18.99 -4.71
C GLN A 139 -0.26 19.88 -5.41
N PHE A 140 -0.34 19.81 -6.75
CA PHE A 140 -1.29 20.59 -7.53
C PHE A 140 -2.47 19.73 -7.98
N PRO A 141 -3.70 20.30 -8.00
CA PRO A 141 -4.88 19.60 -8.48
C PRO A 141 -4.69 19.10 -9.92
N SER A 142 -4.86 17.80 -10.14
CA SER A 142 -4.69 17.17 -11.46
C SER A 142 -5.55 15.93 -11.59
N VAL A 143 -5.92 15.59 -12.81
CA VAL A 143 -6.64 14.35 -13.18
C VAL A 143 -5.70 13.23 -13.60
N ASN A 144 -4.37 13.48 -13.68
CA ASN A 144 -3.42 12.61 -14.37
C ASN A 144 -2.75 11.60 -13.44
N TYR A 145 -2.86 11.74 -12.12
CA TYR A 145 -2.08 10.97 -11.16
C TYR A 145 -2.88 9.89 -10.42
N ASN A 146 -4.21 9.92 -10.53
CA ASN A 146 -5.10 8.87 -10.04
C ASN A 146 -5.56 7.97 -11.20
N CYS A 147 -6.03 6.77 -10.90
CA CYS A 147 -6.48 5.82 -11.91
C CYS A 147 -8.01 5.62 -11.94
N TYR A 148 -8.76 6.43 -11.21
CA TYR A 148 -10.20 6.23 -11.04
C TYR A 148 -10.95 6.10 -12.39
N LYS A 149 -10.77 7.08 -13.29
CA LYS A 149 -11.47 7.06 -14.59
C LYS A 149 -11.15 5.82 -15.39
N LYS A 150 -9.87 5.43 -15.44
CA LYS A 150 -9.43 4.25 -16.18
C LYS A 150 -10.04 2.96 -15.63
N MET A 151 -10.07 2.81 -14.29
CA MET A 151 -10.68 1.65 -13.64
C MET A 151 -12.21 1.64 -13.82
N ALA A 152 -12.86 2.79 -13.75
CA ALA A 152 -14.30 2.92 -13.95
C ALA A 152 -14.69 2.58 -15.40
N ASP A 153 -13.95 3.06 -16.39
CA ASP A 153 -14.15 2.73 -17.80
C ASP A 153 -13.95 1.22 -18.04
N ALA A 154 -12.92 0.63 -17.46
CA ALA A 154 -12.67 -0.82 -17.56
C ALA A 154 -13.75 -1.66 -16.87
N ALA A 155 -14.36 -1.15 -15.81
CA ALA A 155 -15.50 -1.76 -15.13
C ALA A 155 -16.85 -1.53 -15.80
N GLY A 156 -16.89 -0.78 -16.92
CA GLY A 156 -18.12 -0.48 -17.67
C GLY A 156 -19.04 0.53 -16.96
N VAL A 157 -18.50 1.40 -16.11
CA VAL A 157 -19.27 2.45 -15.46
C VAL A 157 -19.57 3.57 -16.47
N GLU A 158 -20.79 3.61 -16.96
CA GLU A 158 -21.21 4.63 -17.92
C GLU A 158 -21.16 6.05 -17.31
N GLY A 159 -20.64 7.01 -18.08
CA GLY A 159 -20.58 8.41 -17.67
C GLY A 159 -19.53 8.70 -16.59
N ALA A 160 -18.55 7.82 -16.36
CA ALA A 160 -17.47 8.07 -15.42
C ALA A 160 -16.69 9.34 -15.79
N THR A 161 -16.69 10.32 -14.88
CA THR A 161 -15.97 11.59 -15.04
C THR A 161 -14.57 11.49 -14.47
N SER A 162 -13.63 12.28 -14.99
CA SER A 162 -12.29 12.38 -14.42
C SER A 162 -12.34 12.95 -13.02
N LEU A 163 -11.51 12.42 -12.12
CA LEU A 163 -11.39 12.88 -10.75
C LEU A 163 -10.16 13.77 -10.60
N THR A 164 -10.34 14.97 -10.07
CA THR A 164 -9.22 15.85 -9.71
C THR A 164 -8.74 15.54 -8.30
N THR A 165 -7.45 15.21 -8.17
CA THR A 165 -6.82 14.88 -6.90
C THR A 165 -5.53 15.67 -6.70
N TRP A 166 -5.13 15.86 -5.45
CA TRP A 166 -3.82 16.42 -5.04
C TRP A 166 -3.41 15.76 -3.73
N THR A 167 -2.12 15.77 -3.44
CA THR A 167 -1.56 15.16 -2.23
C THR A 167 -0.64 16.16 -1.53
N THR A 168 -0.83 16.33 -0.23
CA THR A 168 0.05 17.16 0.57
C THR A 168 1.42 16.51 0.74
N PRO A 169 2.53 17.28 0.89
CA PRO A 169 3.88 16.72 0.96
C PRO A 169 4.10 15.70 2.07
N ASP A 170 3.40 15.86 3.20
CA ASP A 170 3.46 14.97 4.37
C ASP A 170 2.86 13.58 4.11
N ARG A 171 2.03 13.45 3.08
CA ARG A 171 1.34 12.20 2.71
C ARG A 171 2.00 11.46 1.56
N ILE A 172 3.07 11.98 0.98
CA ILE A 172 3.76 11.34 -0.12
C ILE A 172 4.84 10.41 0.43
N SER A 173 4.83 9.16 0.00
CA SER A 173 5.88 8.17 0.26
C SER A 173 6.48 7.66 -1.04
N ILE A 174 7.71 7.17 -0.95
CA ILE A 174 8.39 6.52 -2.06
C ILE A 174 8.73 5.07 -1.71
N LEU A 175 8.32 4.15 -2.57
CA LEU A 175 8.74 2.75 -2.54
C LEU A 175 9.89 2.60 -3.53
N VAL A 176 11.03 2.07 -3.10
CA VAL A 176 12.24 1.98 -3.93
C VAL A 176 12.76 0.56 -3.93
N ARG A 177 13.13 0.04 -5.10
CA ARG A 177 13.79 -1.26 -5.22
C ARG A 177 15.17 -1.21 -4.57
N ALA A 178 15.55 -2.28 -3.86
CA ALA A 178 16.75 -2.30 -3.01
C ALA A 178 18.06 -2.02 -3.75
N ASP A 179 18.20 -2.52 -4.98
CA ASP A 179 19.36 -2.24 -5.83
C ASP A 179 19.45 -0.76 -6.23
N VAL A 180 18.30 -0.16 -6.57
CA VAL A 180 18.20 1.28 -6.88
C VAL A 180 18.52 2.12 -5.64
N ALA A 181 18.06 1.72 -4.47
CA ALA A 181 18.38 2.38 -3.21
C ALA A 181 19.89 2.38 -2.93
N ALA A 182 20.61 1.34 -3.38
CA ALA A 182 22.07 1.25 -3.24
C ALA A 182 22.83 2.23 -4.16
N TYR A 183 22.26 2.58 -5.31
CA TYR A 183 22.87 3.56 -6.24
C TYR A 183 22.51 5.00 -5.89
N THR A 184 21.43 5.24 -5.15
CA THR A 184 20.98 6.55 -4.79
C THR A 184 21.39 6.89 -3.37
N ASP A 185 22.14 8.01 -3.19
CA ASP A 185 22.46 8.51 -1.87
C ASP A 185 21.19 9.04 -1.20
N VAL A 186 20.87 8.50 -0.02
CA VAL A 186 19.72 8.92 0.79
C VAL A 186 19.75 10.42 1.10
N GLU A 187 20.95 11.00 1.26
CA GLU A 187 21.09 12.44 1.51
C GLU A 187 20.70 13.28 0.29
N VAL A 188 21.08 12.84 -0.90
CA VAL A 188 20.72 13.49 -2.17
C VAL A 188 19.22 13.39 -2.39
N LEU A 189 18.62 12.24 -2.15
CA LEU A 189 17.18 12.05 -2.22
C LEU A 189 16.43 12.94 -1.22
N ALA A 190 16.84 12.98 0.04
CA ALA A 190 16.21 13.83 1.06
C ALA A 190 16.22 15.30 0.65
N LYS A 191 17.37 15.81 0.14
CA LYS A 191 17.49 17.18 -0.39
C LYS A 191 16.58 17.41 -1.61
N ALA A 192 16.45 16.40 -2.49
CA ALA A 192 15.56 16.49 -3.64
C ALA A 192 14.08 16.67 -3.25
N PHE A 193 13.68 16.12 -2.12
CA PHE A 193 12.32 16.25 -1.58
C PHE A 193 12.15 17.42 -0.59
N ASN A 194 13.18 18.26 -0.40
CA ASN A 194 13.21 19.35 0.57
C ASN A 194 12.92 18.87 2.01
N MET A 195 13.44 17.72 2.38
CA MET A 195 13.26 17.09 3.68
C MET A 195 14.60 16.84 4.33
N ASN A 196 14.62 16.73 5.67
CA ASN A 196 15.81 16.23 6.34
C ASN A 196 15.93 14.69 6.14
N LYS A 197 17.15 14.17 6.29
CA LYS A 197 17.43 12.74 6.07
C LYS A 197 16.54 11.82 6.92
N ALA A 198 16.31 12.14 8.18
CA ALA A 198 15.49 11.33 9.09
C ALA A 198 14.01 11.32 8.68
N GLU A 199 13.50 12.49 8.26
CA GLU A 199 12.13 12.62 7.76
C GLU A 199 11.92 11.85 6.46
N PHE A 200 12.88 11.91 5.54
CA PHE A 200 12.83 11.16 4.29
C PHE A 200 12.86 9.64 4.53
N MET A 201 13.74 9.15 5.41
CA MET A 201 13.82 7.73 5.76
C MET A 201 12.50 7.20 6.32
N GLY A 202 11.72 8.01 7.04
CA GLY A 202 10.40 7.65 7.55
C GLY A 202 9.34 7.50 6.46
N ARG A 203 9.60 8.02 5.25
CA ARG A 203 8.68 7.95 4.09
C ARG A 203 9.20 7.08 2.96
N GLN A 204 10.36 6.46 3.15
CA GLN A 204 10.95 5.54 2.18
C GLN A 204 10.66 4.11 2.60
N VAL A 205 10.10 3.31 1.69
CA VAL A 205 9.92 1.87 1.85
C VAL A 205 10.82 1.17 0.84
N ILE A 206 11.75 0.36 1.32
CA ILE A 206 12.64 -0.43 0.46
C ILE A 206 11.96 -1.78 0.21
N VAL A 207 11.85 -2.15 -1.07
CA VAL A 207 11.31 -3.43 -1.51
C VAL A 207 12.37 -4.19 -2.32
N ASP A 208 12.33 -5.50 -2.27
CA ASP A 208 13.20 -6.37 -3.07
C ASP A 208 12.83 -6.34 -4.57
N SER A 209 11.53 -6.38 -4.87
CA SER A 209 10.96 -6.29 -6.22
C SER A 209 9.50 -5.85 -6.12
N PHE A 210 8.93 -5.35 -7.22
CA PHE A 210 7.49 -5.09 -7.32
C PHE A 210 6.74 -6.27 -7.97
N GLY A 211 7.44 -7.22 -8.58
CA GLY A 211 6.91 -8.41 -9.22
C GLY A 211 7.93 -9.05 -10.14
N ASP A 212 7.59 -10.22 -10.67
CA ASP A 212 8.51 -11.04 -11.48
C ASP A 212 8.23 -10.95 -12.99
N THR A 213 7.15 -10.27 -13.37
CA THR A 213 6.71 -10.21 -14.78
C THR A 213 6.28 -8.80 -15.19
N GLY A 214 6.36 -8.53 -16.51
CA GLY A 214 5.88 -7.29 -17.10
C GLY A 214 6.60 -6.04 -16.60
N ASN A 215 5.87 -4.95 -16.51
CA ASN A 215 6.38 -3.66 -16.04
C ASN A 215 6.75 -3.68 -14.55
N ALA A 216 6.09 -4.52 -13.75
CA ALA A 216 6.40 -4.66 -12.33
C ALA A 216 7.84 -5.17 -12.10
N ALA A 217 8.31 -6.13 -12.92
CA ALA A 217 9.69 -6.63 -12.85
C ALA A 217 10.74 -5.55 -13.16
N LYS A 218 10.38 -4.60 -14.01
CA LYS A 218 11.24 -3.48 -14.42
C LYS A 218 11.07 -2.21 -13.57
N THR A 219 10.17 -2.23 -12.60
CA THR A 219 9.91 -1.05 -11.77
C THR A 219 11.08 -0.75 -10.84
N LEU A 220 11.55 0.48 -10.88
CA LEU A 220 12.66 1.01 -10.09
C LEU A 220 12.16 1.61 -8.77
N ALA A 221 11.13 2.45 -8.89
CA ALA A 221 10.52 3.11 -7.75
C ALA A 221 9.06 3.48 -8.05
N VAL A 222 8.29 3.64 -6.98
CA VAL A 222 6.90 4.13 -7.03
C VAL A 222 6.76 5.27 -6.04
N ILE A 223 6.37 6.46 -6.51
CA ILE A 223 5.97 7.57 -5.65
C ILE A 223 4.46 7.57 -5.53
N ALA A 224 3.95 7.65 -4.31
CA ALA A 224 2.53 7.53 -4.09
C ALA A 224 2.05 8.26 -2.83
N ASP A 225 0.76 8.58 -2.80
CA ASP A 225 0.06 8.98 -1.59
C ASP A 225 0.02 7.80 -0.59
N ASN A 226 0.18 8.06 0.69
CA ASN A 226 0.10 7.06 1.76
C ASN A 226 -1.24 6.32 1.80
N THR A 227 -2.28 6.88 1.20
CA THR A 227 -3.60 6.24 1.08
C THR A 227 -3.74 5.33 -0.13
N MET A 228 -2.70 5.21 -0.98
CA MET A 228 -2.72 4.33 -2.15
C MET A 228 -2.99 2.88 -1.76
N ILE A 229 -2.33 2.39 -0.71
CA ILE A 229 -2.57 1.05 -0.20
C ILE A 229 -3.60 1.13 0.91
N ARG A 230 -4.70 0.41 0.77
CA ARG A 230 -5.74 0.21 1.78
C ARG A 230 -5.58 -1.18 2.36
N SER A 231 -5.32 -1.28 3.65
CA SER A 231 -5.22 -2.53 4.40
C SER A 231 -6.11 -2.44 5.63
N HIS A 232 -7.01 -3.39 5.79
CA HIS A 232 -7.99 -3.42 6.86
C HIS A 232 -8.13 -4.84 7.39
N ASP A 233 -7.90 -5.06 8.68
CA ASP A 233 -8.09 -6.35 9.32
C ASP A 233 -9.58 -6.64 9.50
N ASN A 234 -9.98 -7.83 9.06
CA ASN A 234 -11.32 -8.36 9.32
C ASN A 234 -11.30 -9.30 10.54
N ARG A 235 -10.17 -9.98 10.75
CA ARG A 235 -9.93 -10.83 11.91
C ARG A 235 -8.44 -11.04 12.13
N TYR A 236 -7.99 -10.79 13.34
CA TYR A 236 -6.67 -11.15 13.81
C TYR A 236 -6.84 -11.88 15.16
N GLN A 237 -6.72 -13.20 15.15
CA GLN A 237 -7.05 -14.02 16.32
C GLN A 237 -6.12 -15.22 16.43
N MET A 238 -5.60 -15.43 17.66
CA MET A 238 -4.93 -16.66 18.03
C MET A 238 -5.97 -17.67 18.58
N ALA A 239 -5.76 -18.94 18.24
CA ALA A 239 -6.56 -20.07 18.74
C ALA A 239 -5.64 -21.26 19.04
N GLU A 240 -6.07 -22.13 19.96
CA GLU A 240 -5.37 -23.38 20.26
C GLU A 240 -6.30 -24.58 20.14
N THR A 241 -5.74 -25.75 19.82
CA THR A 241 -6.47 -27.00 19.89
C THR A 241 -6.48 -27.56 21.33
N PRO A 242 -7.49 -28.33 21.70
CA PRO A 242 -7.38 -29.22 22.86
C PRO A 242 -6.12 -30.09 22.76
N TYR A 243 -5.61 -30.52 23.92
CA TYR A 243 -4.48 -31.43 23.99
C TYR A 243 -4.76 -32.73 23.24
N ASN A 244 -3.86 -33.12 22.35
CA ASN A 244 -3.93 -34.39 21.63
C ASN A 244 -3.12 -35.45 22.37
N ALA A 245 -3.82 -36.32 23.10
CA ALA A 245 -3.20 -37.37 23.88
C ALA A 245 -2.48 -38.45 23.01
N ALA A 246 -2.90 -38.62 21.76
CA ALA A 246 -2.28 -39.62 20.87
C ALA A 246 -0.88 -39.18 20.38
N THR A 247 -0.68 -37.89 20.21
CA THR A 247 0.60 -37.30 19.73
C THR A 247 1.33 -36.54 20.81
N LEU A 248 0.77 -36.44 22.01
CA LEU A 248 1.30 -35.66 23.13
C LEU A 248 1.67 -34.25 22.70
N SER A 249 0.70 -33.52 22.13
CA SER A 249 0.95 -32.20 21.53
C SER A 249 -0.24 -31.26 21.62
N ARG A 250 0.06 -29.94 21.50
CA ARG A 250 -0.93 -28.87 21.25
C ARG A 250 -0.57 -28.13 20.00
N THR A 251 -1.58 -27.65 19.28
CA THR A 251 -1.40 -26.87 18.06
C THR A 251 -1.96 -25.48 18.26
N TYR A 252 -1.16 -24.49 17.96
CA TYR A 252 -1.51 -23.07 17.99
C TYR A 252 -1.73 -22.57 16.58
N PHE A 253 -2.75 -21.73 16.41
CA PHE A 253 -3.09 -21.10 15.16
C PHE A 253 -3.12 -19.59 15.32
N LEU A 254 -2.61 -18.88 14.33
CA LEU A 254 -2.90 -17.48 14.08
C LEU A 254 -3.78 -17.38 12.85
N HIS A 255 -4.96 -16.82 12.99
CA HIS A 255 -5.87 -16.50 11.89
C HIS A 255 -5.75 -15.02 11.57
N HIS A 256 -5.35 -14.71 10.34
CA HIS A 256 -5.31 -13.35 9.82
C HIS A 256 -6.17 -13.25 8.56
N TRP A 257 -7.25 -12.49 8.65
CA TRP A 257 -8.14 -12.20 7.54
C TRP A 257 -8.13 -10.71 7.28
N GLU A 258 -7.88 -10.33 6.04
CA GLU A 258 -7.58 -8.96 5.68
C GLU A 258 -8.21 -8.59 4.33
N THR A 259 -8.60 -7.32 4.21
CA THR A 259 -8.93 -6.66 2.96
C THR A 259 -7.80 -5.73 2.58
N MET A 260 -7.08 -6.03 1.51
CA MET A 260 -6.00 -5.20 1.02
C MET A 260 -6.24 -4.83 -0.44
N ALA A 261 -6.10 -3.54 -0.78
CA ALA A 261 -6.36 -3.03 -2.11
C ALA A 261 -5.51 -1.81 -2.45
N VAL A 262 -5.40 -1.52 -3.75
CA VAL A 262 -4.85 -0.25 -4.25
C VAL A 262 -6.02 0.69 -4.53
N SER A 263 -6.04 1.86 -3.87
CA SER A 263 -7.09 2.87 -4.04
C SER A 263 -6.95 3.57 -5.39
N PRO A 264 -8.03 3.62 -6.21
CA PRO A 264 -8.03 4.34 -7.47
C PRO A 264 -8.06 5.87 -7.30
N PHE A 265 -8.33 6.35 -6.09
CA PHE A 265 -8.42 7.78 -5.79
C PHE A 265 -7.09 8.40 -5.40
N ALA A 266 -6.11 7.59 -5.03
CA ALA A 266 -4.80 8.05 -4.58
C ALA A 266 -3.90 8.40 -5.77
N ASN A 267 -3.08 9.44 -5.61
CA ASN A 267 -2.03 9.76 -6.57
C ASN A 267 -0.91 8.74 -6.48
N ALA A 268 -0.52 8.20 -7.65
CA ALA A 268 0.60 7.26 -7.74
C ALA A 268 1.31 7.40 -9.09
N TRP A 269 2.62 7.14 -9.11
CA TRP A 269 3.44 7.14 -10.33
C TRP A 269 4.60 6.16 -10.21
N ALA A 270 4.79 5.33 -11.23
CA ALA A 270 5.87 4.36 -11.29
C ALA A 270 7.01 4.83 -12.23
N PHE A 271 8.24 4.49 -11.88
CA PHE A 271 9.42 4.66 -12.71
C PHE A 271 9.89 3.27 -13.15
N ILE A 272 9.96 3.05 -14.44
CA ILE A 272 10.21 1.74 -15.07
C ILE A 272 11.50 1.80 -15.83
N GLU A 273 12.32 0.77 -15.74
CA GLU A 273 13.55 0.60 -16.53
C GLU A 273 13.21 0.30 -17.98
N GLY A 274 13.85 1.02 -18.90
CA GLY A 274 13.66 0.88 -20.36
C GLY A 274 14.40 -0.29 -20.98
#